data_bed3b0a73449a2196d8719c52a2494b7
#
_entry.id   bed3b0a73449a2196d8719c52a2494b7
#
_cell.length_a   1.000
_cell.length_b   1.000
_cell.length_c   1.000
_cell.angle_alpha   90.00
_cell.angle_beta   90.00
_cell.angle_gamma   90.00
#
_symmetry.space_group_name_H-M   'P 1'
#
loop_
_entity.id
_entity.type
_entity.pdbx_description
1 polymer ?
#
loop_
_entity_poly.entity_id
_entity_poly.type
_entity_poly.pdbx_seq_one_letter_code
_entity_poly.pdbx_strand_id
1 'polypeptide(L)' 'MAKINNLQEVFLTQLRRERRPVTVFLMNGFQMRGYVTGFDAFSVVLTSDGKQMFVYKHAISTITPERPVPFTEPGSGD' A
#
# COMPACT_ATOMS: atom_id res chain seq x y z
N MET A 1 6.31 -19.50 -13.20
CA MET A 1 6.32 -19.22 -12.98
C MET A 1 6.22 -18.65 -12.25
N ALA A 2 6.12 -18.49 -12.04
CA ALA A 2 6.04 -18.03 -11.28
C ALA A 2 5.66 -16.99 -11.08
N LYS A 3 5.15 -16.61 -10.83
CA LYS A 3 4.87 -15.74 -10.56
C LYS A 3 4.48 -15.34 -9.59
N ILE A 4 4.35 -14.90 -9.31
CA ILE A 4 4.31 -14.54 -8.24
C ILE A 4 3.43 -13.60 -7.94
N ASN A 5 2.55 -13.82 -7.38
CA ASN A 5 1.74 -13.00 -7.02
C ASN A 5 2.01 -12.48 -5.85
N ASN A 6 2.55 -11.49 -5.74
CA ASN A 6 2.87 -10.81 -4.63
C ASN A 6 1.61 -10.09 -4.21
N LEU A 7 0.96 -10.54 -3.20
CA LEU A 7 -0.23 -9.94 -2.66
C LEU A 7 0.01 -8.51 -2.26
N GLN A 8 1.17 -8.23 -1.70
CA GLN A 8 1.55 -6.91 -1.31
C GLN A 8 1.56 -5.97 -2.49
N GLU A 9 2.12 -6.42 -3.61
CA GLU A 9 2.20 -5.60 -4.79
C GLU A 9 0.83 -5.35 -5.38
N VAL A 10 -0.04 -6.33 -5.38
CA VAL A 10 -1.38 -6.19 -5.90
C VAL A 10 -2.14 -5.16 -5.04
N PHE A 11 -2.00 -5.27 -3.73
CA PHE A 11 -2.67 -4.38 -2.80
C PHE A 11 -2.20 -2.94 -2.99
N LEU A 12 -0.91 -2.73 -3.06
CA LEU A 12 -0.35 -1.40 -3.21
C LEU A 12 -0.68 -0.79 -4.58
N THR A 13 -0.72 -1.61 -5.60
CA THR A 13 -1.07 -1.16 -6.94
C THR A 13 -2.50 -0.63 -6.95
N GLN A 14 -3.41 -1.34 -6.30
CA GLN A 14 -4.77 -0.91 -6.24
C GLN A 14 -4.90 0.39 -5.46
N LEU A 15 -4.21 0.50 -4.36
CA LEU A 15 -4.27 1.72 -3.56
C LEU A 15 -3.77 2.92 -4.36
N ARG A 16 -2.69 2.73 -5.11
CA ARG A 16 -2.14 3.81 -5.90
C ARG A 16 -3.07 4.20 -7.03
N ARG A 17 -3.59 3.18 -7.70
CA ARG A 17 -4.41 3.43 -8.87
C ARG A 17 -5.70 4.14 -8.49
N GLU A 18 -6.31 3.76 -7.39
CA GLU A 18 -7.60 4.30 -7.00
C GLU A 18 -7.50 5.47 -6.05
N ARG A 19 -6.29 5.83 -5.66
CA ARG A 19 -6.05 6.95 -4.77
C ARG A 19 -6.90 6.87 -3.53
N ARG A 20 -6.89 5.73 -2.88
CA ARG A 20 -7.66 5.54 -1.67
C ARG A 20 -6.88 6.01 -0.47
N PRO A 21 -7.50 6.78 0.40
CA PRO A 21 -6.79 7.20 1.62
C PRO A 21 -6.50 6.00 2.49
N VAL A 22 -5.32 5.96 3.06
CA VAL A 22 -4.91 4.85 3.90
C VAL A 22 -4.33 5.37 5.20
N THR A 23 -4.36 4.54 6.23
CA THR A 23 -3.62 4.78 7.45
C THR A 23 -2.53 3.72 7.50
N VAL A 24 -1.31 4.16 7.66
CA VAL A 24 -0.16 3.26 7.74
C VAL A 24 0.28 3.24 9.19
N PHE A 25 0.30 2.05 9.78
CA PHE A 25 0.76 1.88 11.15
C PHE A 25 2.20 1.40 11.10
N LEU A 26 3.07 2.09 11.77
CA LEU A 26 4.48 1.76 11.78
C LEU A 26 4.81 0.86 12.95
N MET A 27 5.94 0.17 12.84
CA MET A 27 6.33 -0.78 13.88
C MET A 27 6.59 -0.09 15.21
N ASN A 28 6.93 1.19 15.21
CA ASN A 28 7.15 1.92 16.45
C ASN A 28 5.87 2.50 17.04
N GLY A 29 4.72 2.20 16.45
CA GLY A 29 3.45 2.67 16.97
C GLY A 29 2.92 3.96 16.38
N PHE A 30 3.70 4.63 15.53
CA PHE A 30 3.23 5.84 14.90
C PHE A 30 2.27 5.50 13.79
N GLN A 31 1.41 6.45 13.47
CA GLN A 31 0.48 6.29 12.37
C GLN A 31 0.68 7.42 11.39
N MET A 32 0.50 7.14 10.12
CA MET A 32 0.57 8.12 9.05
C MET A 32 -0.64 7.94 8.18
N ARG A 33 -1.19 9.03 7.69
CA ARG A 33 -2.33 8.94 6.79
C ARG A 33 -2.01 9.63 5.48
N GLY A 34 -2.54 9.14 4.40
CA GLY A 34 -2.32 9.72 3.10
C GLY A 34 -2.70 8.77 2.00
N TYR A 35 -2.16 9.05 0.82
CA TYR A 35 -2.42 8.21 -0.34
C TYR A 35 -1.12 7.57 -0.76
N VAL A 36 -1.18 6.34 -1.23
CA VAL A 36 -0.01 5.69 -1.78
C VAL A 36 0.19 6.25 -3.18
N THR A 37 1.29 6.93 -3.41
CA THR A 37 1.56 7.51 -4.71
C THR A 37 2.73 6.82 -5.42
N GLY A 38 3.42 5.94 -4.74
CA GLY A 38 4.47 5.15 -5.36
C GLY A 38 4.95 4.07 -4.42
N PHE A 39 5.59 3.06 -4.97
CA PHE A 39 6.20 2.03 -4.14
C PHE A 39 7.17 1.22 -4.98
N ASP A 40 8.06 0.54 -4.33
CA ASP A 40 8.95 -0.39 -5.02
C ASP A 40 9.12 -1.60 -4.13
N ALA A 41 10.16 -2.38 -4.35
CA ALA A 41 10.34 -3.64 -3.63
C ALA A 41 10.55 -3.41 -2.14
N PHE A 42 11.06 -2.25 -1.73
CA PHE A 42 11.43 -2.03 -0.35
C PHE A 42 10.76 -0.85 0.32
N SER A 43 10.06 -0.03 -0.43
CA SER A 43 9.59 1.24 0.09
C SER A 43 8.23 1.62 -0.42
N VAL A 44 7.57 2.53 0.27
CA VAL A 44 6.28 3.07 -0.14
C VAL A 44 6.34 4.58 0.04
N VAL A 45 5.82 5.31 -0.92
CA VAL A 45 5.71 6.75 -0.82
C VAL A 45 4.27 7.11 -0.55
N LEU A 46 4.04 7.86 0.51
CA LEU A 46 2.73 8.37 0.85
C LEU A 46 2.70 9.87 0.62
N THR A 47 1.60 10.37 0.15
CA THR A 47 1.44 11.80 -0.03
C THR A 47 0.26 12.26 0.81
N SER A 48 0.45 13.32 1.58
CA SER A 48 -0.59 13.86 2.40
C SER A 48 -0.41 15.37 2.48
N ASP A 49 -1.42 16.14 2.10
CA ASP A 49 -1.37 17.60 2.17
C ASP A 49 -0.16 18.18 1.48
N GLY A 50 0.16 17.67 0.32
CA GLY A 50 1.29 18.18 -0.44
C GLY A 50 2.64 17.71 0.06
N LYS A 51 2.69 16.90 1.10
CA LYS A 51 3.94 16.37 1.59
C LYS A 51 4.10 14.94 1.17
N GLN A 52 5.30 14.58 0.80
CA GLN A 52 5.60 13.21 0.45
C GLN A 52 6.40 12.57 1.56
N MET A 53 6.06 11.37 1.91
CA MET A 53 6.76 10.63 2.95
C MET A 53 7.24 9.32 2.40
N PHE A 54 8.50 9.05 2.57
CA PHE A 54 9.13 7.83 2.07
C PHE A 54 9.26 6.88 3.25
N VAL A 55 8.64 5.73 3.16
CA VAL A 55 8.60 4.80 4.27
C VAL A 55 9.11 3.45 3.82
N TYR A 56 10.01 2.85 4.58
CA TYR A 56 10.50 1.52 4.25
C TYR A 56 9.46 0.50 4.64
N LYS A 57 9.26 -0.48 3.79
CA LYS A 57 8.25 -1.51 4.04
C LYS A 57 8.50 -2.25 5.35
N HIS A 58 9.75 -2.48 5.69
CA HIS A 58 10.04 -3.23 6.92
C HIS A 58 9.72 -2.42 8.18
N ALA A 59 9.45 -1.15 8.05
CA ALA A 59 9.02 -0.33 9.18
C ALA A 59 7.49 -0.28 9.29
N ILE A 60 6.78 -0.87 8.35
CA ILE A 60 5.34 -0.84 8.32
C ILE A 60 4.78 -2.08 8.98
N SER A 61 3.88 -1.88 9.90
CA SER A 61 3.17 -2.98 10.51
C SER A 61 1.92 -3.32 9.71
N THR A 62 1.14 -2.32 9.41
CA THR A 62 -0.15 -2.53 8.74
C THR A 62 -0.49 -1.33 7.89
N ILE A 63 -1.14 -1.55 6.78
CA ILE A 63 -1.72 -0.50 5.97
C ILE A 63 -3.22 -0.75 5.92
N THR A 64 -4.00 0.21 6.38
CA THR A 64 -5.44 0.07 6.45
C THR A 64 -6.10 1.08 5.54
N PRO A 65 -6.66 0.68 4.43
CA PRO A 65 -7.39 1.60 3.58
C PRO A 65 -8.71 1.99 4.22
N GLU A 66 -9.17 3.20 3.91
CA GLU A 66 -10.40 3.65 4.47
C GLU A 66 -11.55 2.78 4.06
N ARG A 67 -11.52 2.22 2.88
CA ARG A 67 -12.51 1.27 2.41
C ARG A 67 -11.79 0.05 1.91
N PRO A 68 -12.37 -1.11 2.04
CA PRO A 68 -11.71 -2.32 1.55
C PRO A 68 -11.40 -2.22 0.06
N VAL A 69 -10.26 -2.73 -0.31
CA VAL A 69 -9.83 -2.74 -1.70
C VAL A 69 -10.34 -4.03 -2.33
N PRO A 70 -10.98 -3.93 -3.47
CA PRO A 70 -11.41 -5.16 -4.13
C PRO A 70 -10.21 -5.91 -4.67
N PHE A 71 -9.93 -7.07 -4.12
CA PHE A 71 -8.81 -7.81 -4.55
C PHE A 71 -9.23 -8.66 -5.66
N THR A 72 -8.79 -8.42 -6.83
CA THR A 72 -9.07 -9.25 -7.94
C THR A 72 -7.80 -9.77 -8.42
N GLU A 73 -7.51 -10.99 -8.15
CA GLU A 73 -6.28 -11.53 -8.63
C GLU A 73 -6.44 -12.03 -9.99
N PRO A 74 -5.52 -11.82 -10.84
CA PRO A 74 -5.57 -12.32 -12.17
C PRO A 74 -5.63 -13.81 -12.13
N GLY A 75 -6.50 -14.37 -12.83
CA GLY A 75 -6.57 -15.79 -12.88
C GLY A 75 -7.35 -16.42 -11.81
N SER A 76 -7.77 -15.73 -10.84
CA SER A 76 -8.43 -16.34 -9.84
C SER A 76 -9.87 -16.31 -10.12
N GLY A 77 -10.28 -16.00 -10.75
CA GLY A 77 -11.55 -16.04 -10.85
C GLY A 77 -12.32 -16.93 -10.75
N ASP A 78 -12.13 -17.03 -10.64
CA ASP A 78 -12.70 -17.52 -10.63
C ASP A 78 -13.12 -17.63 -10.55
#